data_88e0f6ceb142dc27a0957fc6dcc509d7
#
_entry.id   88e0f6ceb142dc27a0957fc6dcc509d7
#
_cell.length_a   1.000
_cell.length_b   1.000
_cell.length_c   1.000
_cell.angle_alpha   90.00
_cell.angle_beta   90.00
_cell.angle_gamma   90.00
#
_symmetry.space_group_name_H-M   'P 1'
#
loop_
_entity.id
_entity.type
_entity.pdbx_description
1 polymer ?
#
loop_
_entity_poly.entity_id
_entity_poly.type
_entity_poly.pdbx_seq_one_letter_code
_entity_poly.pdbx_strand_id
1 'polypeptide(L)'
;MTNAQSPLGAQVDQTILHERLAHLTSVIALRCPTCRVRLNHNDKTMLSLRGNRQGGSVVSLHVGLLHYPDALEDLPAWIASHGRRSTPRLRQTLQTVWREQRQQEIIKNETPFPVLEPVSVPFDLTNALRFVHGAWFAHLSLPEIRWGRQSPRRNLSSIRFACYRSRPKPIIVVNPRLAQPWVAKIFAEHVLYHELCHHAQANTPLRGESPHSQRFRRWESQYPHHALAAEWERRHLERFLHG
;
A
#
# COMPACT_ATOMS: atom_id res chain seq x y z
N MET A 1 -29.60 -8.69 25.06
CA MET A 1 -28.37 -8.89 24.26
C MET A 1 -28.26 -7.71 23.31
N THR A 2 -27.59 -6.65 23.75
CA THR A 2 -27.41 -5.41 23.01
C THR A 2 -26.36 -5.62 21.94
N ASN A 3 -26.79 -5.58 20.68
CA ASN A 3 -25.94 -5.62 19.50
C ASN A 3 -25.13 -4.31 19.47
N ALA A 4 -23.91 -4.33 19.95
CA ALA A 4 -22.99 -3.20 19.82
C ALA A 4 -22.61 -3.12 18.33
N GLN A 5 -23.22 -2.20 17.60
CA GLN A 5 -22.81 -1.83 16.24
C GLN A 5 -21.37 -1.36 16.27
N SER A 6 -20.53 -1.98 15.45
CA SER A 6 -19.12 -1.61 15.28
C SER A 6 -19.02 -0.15 14.80
N PRO A 7 -18.23 0.71 15.46
CA PRO A 7 -18.12 2.14 15.08
C PRO A 7 -17.53 2.37 13.68
N LEU A 8 -16.86 1.39 13.10
CA LEU A 8 -16.35 1.46 11.70
C LEU A 8 -17.45 1.30 10.63
N GLY A 9 -18.64 0.83 11.00
CA GLY A 9 -19.81 0.74 10.10
C GLY A 9 -20.61 2.04 10.04
N ALA A 10 -20.42 2.98 10.97
CA ALA A 10 -20.97 4.31 10.88
C ALA A 10 -20.04 5.18 10.03
N GLN A 11 -20.55 5.80 8.97
CA GLN A 11 -19.85 6.86 8.24
C GLN A 11 -19.55 8.01 9.22
N VAL A 12 -18.41 7.93 9.92
CA VAL A 12 -17.92 9.05 10.72
C VAL A 12 -17.49 10.12 9.73
N ASP A 13 -18.08 11.30 9.87
CA ASP A 13 -17.80 12.46 9.04
C ASP A 13 -16.27 12.69 8.98
N GLN A 14 -15.74 12.84 7.78
CA GLN A 14 -14.31 13.11 7.56
C GLN A 14 -13.85 14.34 8.34
N THR A 15 -14.73 15.29 8.57
CA THR A 15 -14.50 16.48 9.38
C THR A 15 -14.13 16.11 10.81
N ILE A 16 -14.86 15.19 11.44
CA ILE A 16 -14.60 14.71 12.81
C ILE A 16 -13.23 14.01 12.89
N LEU A 17 -12.88 13.22 11.90
CA LEU A 17 -11.57 12.56 11.87
C LEU A 17 -10.41 13.56 11.72
N HIS A 18 -10.60 14.61 10.92
CA HIS A 18 -9.64 15.70 10.79
C HIS A 18 -9.46 16.49 12.10
N GLU A 19 -10.54 16.82 12.78
CA GLU A 19 -10.52 17.50 14.08
C GLU A 19 -9.79 16.65 15.13
N ARG A 20 -10.08 15.35 15.20
CA ARG A 20 -9.41 14.42 16.12
C ARG A 20 -7.92 14.30 15.83
N LEU A 21 -7.54 14.25 14.55
CA LEU A 21 -6.13 14.22 14.16
C LEU A 21 -5.41 15.52 14.52
N ALA A 22 -6.04 16.67 14.28
CA ALA A 22 -5.50 17.98 14.62
C ALA A 22 -5.30 18.10 16.13
N HIS A 23 -6.32 17.74 16.92
CA HIS A 23 -6.25 17.72 18.38
C HIS A 23 -5.11 16.80 18.88
N LEU A 24 -5.06 15.57 18.39
CA LEU A 24 -4.01 14.61 18.75
C LEU A 24 -2.61 15.15 18.43
N THR A 25 -2.45 15.74 17.25
CA THR A 25 -1.17 16.31 16.81
C THR A 25 -0.74 17.45 17.74
N SER A 26 -1.68 18.31 18.16
CA SER A 26 -1.42 19.39 19.11
C SER A 26 -1.03 18.87 20.50
N VAL A 27 -1.74 17.86 21.01
CA VAL A 27 -1.43 17.24 22.32
C VAL A 27 -0.06 16.57 22.30
N ILE A 28 0.28 15.89 21.23
CA ILE A 28 1.62 15.25 21.07
C ILE A 28 2.70 16.32 20.95
N ALA A 29 2.49 17.38 20.17
CA ALA A 29 3.48 18.46 20.01
C ALA A 29 3.79 19.16 21.33
N LEU A 30 2.80 19.37 22.19
CA LEU A 30 2.97 19.95 23.52
C LEU A 30 3.84 19.08 24.45
N ARG A 31 3.68 17.76 24.40
CA ARG A 31 4.38 16.83 25.29
C ARG A 31 5.67 16.24 24.69
N CYS A 32 5.76 16.18 23.40
CA CYS A 32 6.88 15.60 22.64
C CYS A 32 7.13 16.45 21.37
N PRO A 33 7.74 17.65 21.48
CA PRO A 33 7.88 18.63 20.38
C PRO A 33 8.61 18.09 19.14
N THR A 34 9.49 17.10 19.32
CA THR A 34 10.24 16.46 18.22
C THR A 34 9.50 15.28 17.58
N CYS A 35 8.28 14.98 18.06
CA CYS A 35 7.47 13.87 17.56
C CYS A 35 6.49 14.35 16.48
N ARG A 36 6.44 13.62 15.35
CA ARG A 36 5.47 13.85 14.28
C ARG A 36 4.49 12.68 14.21
N VAL A 37 3.21 12.98 13.98
CA VAL A 37 2.16 11.99 13.76
C VAL A 37 2.02 11.74 12.25
N ARG A 38 1.96 10.49 11.85
CA ARG A 38 1.68 10.06 10.49
C ARG A 38 0.58 9.01 10.50
N LEU A 39 -0.47 9.22 9.74
CA LEU A 39 -1.50 8.21 9.52
C LEU A 39 -1.01 7.13 8.55
N ASN A 40 -1.46 5.92 8.77
CA ASN A 40 -1.25 4.78 7.89
C ASN A 40 -2.52 3.92 7.78
N HIS A 41 -2.58 3.10 6.74
CA HIS A 41 -3.61 2.10 6.50
C HIS A 41 -2.99 0.68 6.53
N ASN A 42 -2.00 0.46 7.37
CA ASN A 42 -1.24 -0.78 7.39
C ASN A 42 -1.93 -1.84 8.26
N ASP A 43 -2.42 -2.88 7.64
CA ASP A 43 -3.16 -3.99 8.29
C ASP A 43 -2.35 -4.78 9.31
N LYS A 44 -1.00 -4.74 9.23
CA LYS A 44 -0.09 -5.48 10.11
C LYS A 44 0.36 -4.70 11.34
N THR A 45 0.35 -3.36 11.26
CA THR A 45 0.91 -2.52 12.33
C THR A 45 0.01 -1.32 12.58
N MET A 46 -0.83 -1.42 13.61
CA MET A 46 -1.78 -0.37 13.98
C MET A 46 -1.10 0.87 14.60
N LEU A 47 0.02 0.66 15.29
CA LEU A 47 0.77 1.72 15.97
C LEU A 47 2.26 1.39 15.97
N SER A 48 3.11 2.35 15.59
CA SER A 48 4.56 2.22 15.66
C SER A 48 5.24 3.56 15.95
N LEU A 49 6.39 3.50 16.62
CA LEU A 49 7.26 4.64 16.92
C LEU A 49 8.63 4.38 16.32
N ARG A 50 9.11 5.31 15.50
CA ARG A 50 10.43 5.24 14.89
C ARG A 50 11.18 6.54 15.10
N GLY A 51 12.45 6.46 15.54
CA GLY A 51 13.36 7.60 15.53
C GLY A 51 13.64 8.04 14.09
N ASN A 52 13.82 9.35 13.88
CA ASN A 52 14.30 9.89 12.62
C ASN A 52 15.80 10.24 12.73
N ARG A 53 16.48 10.41 11.58
CA ARG A 53 17.90 10.75 11.53
C ARG A 53 18.27 12.14 12.09
N GLN A 54 17.26 12.98 12.35
CA GLN A 54 17.42 14.36 12.84
C GLN A 54 17.13 14.48 14.35
N GLY A 55 17.12 13.35 15.09
CA GLY A 55 16.90 13.32 16.54
C GLY A 55 15.43 13.41 16.97
N GLY A 56 14.48 13.42 16.03
CA GLY A 56 13.05 13.37 16.32
C GLY A 56 12.48 11.96 16.25
N SER A 57 11.18 11.85 16.48
CA SER A 57 10.43 10.59 16.37
C SER A 57 9.22 10.74 15.46
N VAL A 58 8.82 9.64 14.81
CA VAL A 58 7.59 9.56 14.02
C VAL A 58 6.70 8.47 14.62
N VAL A 59 5.52 8.88 15.07
CA VAL A 59 4.43 7.97 15.43
C VAL A 59 3.62 7.67 14.18
N SER A 60 3.59 6.41 13.77
CA SER A 60 2.72 5.95 12.69
C SER A 60 1.48 5.32 13.31
N LEU A 61 0.33 5.92 13.05
CA LEU A 61 -0.97 5.58 13.63
C LEU A 61 -1.91 5.07 12.54
N HIS A 62 -2.54 3.90 12.77
CA HIS A 62 -3.58 3.43 11.86
C HIS A 62 -4.82 4.32 11.94
N VAL A 63 -5.39 4.69 10.79
CA VAL A 63 -6.55 5.60 10.69
C VAL A 63 -7.73 5.12 11.54
N GLY A 64 -7.96 3.83 11.65
CA GLY A 64 -9.02 3.24 12.48
C GLY A 64 -8.94 3.61 13.96
N LEU A 65 -7.76 3.95 14.49
CA LEU A 65 -7.63 4.41 15.87
C LEU A 65 -8.24 5.78 16.13
N LEU A 66 -8.44 6.60 15.10
CA LEU A 66 -9.12 7.88 15.23
C LEU A 66 -10.60 7.74 15.61
N HIS A 67 -11.20 6.56 15.47
CA HIS A 67 -12.56 6.26 15.93
C HIS A 67 -12.65 6.10 17.46
N TYR A 68 -11.51 5.99 18.16
CA TYR A 68 -11.41 5.72 19.60
C TYR A 68 -10.66 6.85 20.32
N PRO A 69 -11.27 8.05 20.48
CA PRO A 69 -10.59 9.22 21.04
C PRO A 69 -10.00 8.97 22.43
N ASP A 70 -10.71 8.24 23.30
CA ASP A 70 -10.26 7.93 24.66
C ASP A 70 -8.94 7.16 24.71
N ALA A 71 -8.70 6.29 23.72
CA ALA A 71 -7.44 5.54 23.63
C ALA A 71 -6.28 6.42 23.10
N LEU A 72 -6.61 7.48 22.34
CA LEU A 72 -5.61 8.42 21.83
C LEU A 72 -5.00 9.27 22.95
N GLU A 73 -5.71 9.48 24.06
CA GLU A 73 -5.19 10.18 25.24
C GLU A 73 -3.99 9.46 25.88
N ASP A 74 -3.86 8.15 25.67
CA ASP A 74 -2.76 7.35 26.19
C ASP A 74 -1.48 7.44 25.34
N LEU A 75 -1.57 7.97 24.11
CA LEU A 75 -0.44 8.01 23.18
C LEU A 75 0.75 8.82 23.68
N PRO A 76 0.62 9.99 24.34
CA PRO A 76 1.75 10.72 24.85
C PRO A 76 2.55 9.91 25.89
N ALA A 77 1.88 9.19 26.78
CA ALA A 77 2.52 8.33 27.76
C ALA A 77 3.22 7.13 27.09
N TRP A 78 2.58 6.56 26.06
CA TRP A 78 3.17 5.48 25.26
C TRP A 78 4.42 5.97 24.51
N ILE A 79 4.40 7.15 23.91
CA ILE A 79 5.55 7.78 23.24
C ILE A 79 6.69 8.02 24.24
N ALA A 80 6.38 8.59 25.41
CA ALA A 80 7.38 8.85 26.46
C ALA A 80 8.06 7.56 26.96
N SER A 81 7.35 6.42 26.90
CA SER A 81 7.90 5.09 27.19
C SER A 81 8.69 4.46 26.03
N HIS A 82 8.95 5.21 24.96
CA HIS A 82 9.53 4.70 23.70
C HIS A 82 8.76 3.51 23.10
N GLY A 83 7.43 3.51 23.22
CA GLY A 83 6.57 2.45 22.72
C GLY A 83 6.56 1.14 23.55
N ARG A 84 7.21 1.15 24.71
CA ARG A 84 7.38 -0.07 25.53
C ARG A 84 6.21 -0.36 26.46
N ARG A 85 5.49 0.67 26.92
CA ARG A 85 4.40 0.54 27.90
C ARG A 85 3.10 1.03 27.32
N SER A 86 2.18 0.10 27.07
CA SER A 86 0.81 0.40 26.67
C SER A 86 -0.13 0.29 27.86
N THR A 87 -1.05 1.22 28.00
CA THR A 87 -2.15 1.09 28.96
C THR A 87 -3.06 -0.08 28.59
N PRO A 88 -3.82 -0.64 29.52
CA PRO A 88 -4.82 -1.66 29.19
C PRO A 88 -5.82 -1.17 28.14
N ARG A 89 -6.29 0.08 28.25
CA ARG A 89 -7.21 0.73 27.32
C ARG A 89 -6.63 0.78 25.89
N LEU A 90 -5.42 1.33 25.73
CA LEU A 90 -4.76 1.40 24.42
C LEU A 90 -4.56 0.02 23.80
N ARG A 91 -4.16 -0.97 24.60
CA ARG A 91 -3.95 -2.34 24.16
C ARG A 91 -5.24 -3.02 23.67
N GLN A 92 -6.32 -2.83 24.42
CA GLN A 92 -7.64 -3.35 24.06
C GLN A 92 -8.14 -2.71 22.77
N THR A 93 -7.99 -1.37 22.64
CA THR A 93 -8.38 -0.65 21.42
C THR A 93 -7.58 -1.10 20.20
N LEU A 94 -6.27 -1.27 20.34
CA LEU A 94 -5.45 -1.81 19.24
C LEU A 94 -5.94 -3.20 18.78
N GLN A 95 -6.34 -4.08 19.71
CA GLN A 95 -6.91 -5.39 19.39
C GLN A 95 -8.27 -5.26 18.69
N THR A 96 -9.11 -4.33 19.16
CA THR A 96 -10.43 -4.09 18.56
C THR A 96 -10.29 -3.61 17.12
N VAL A 97 -9.49 -2.57 16.88
CA VAL A 97 -9.24 -2.03 15.52
C VAL A 97 -8.67 -3.12 14.61
N TRP A 98 -7.74 -3.94 15.11
CA TRP A 98 -7.19 -5.05 14.33
C TRP A 98 -8.24 -6.10 13.96
N ARG A 99 -9.15 -6.47 14.90
CA ARG A 99 -10.24 -7.41 14.63
C ARG A 99 -11.23 -6.85 13.61
N GLU A 100 -11.59 -5.57 13.73
CA GLU A 100 -12.52 -4.91 12.82
C GLU A 100 -11.94 -4.83 11.41
N GLN A 101 -10.65 -4.49 11.26
CA GLN A 101 -9.98 -4.50 9.96
C GLN A 101 -10.00 -5.90 9.34
N ARG A 102 -9.68 -6.92 10.14
CA ARG A 102 -9.70 -8.31 9.67
C ARG A 102 -11.09 -8.79 9.29
N GLN A 103 -12.13 -8.37 10.02
CA GLN A 103 -13.52 -8.67 9.67
C GLN A 103 -13.94 -7.99 8.36
N GLN A 104 -13.53 -6.74 8.15
CA GLN A 104 -13.78 -6.04 6.87
C GLN A 104 -13.07 -6.71 5.69
N GLU A 105 -11.84 -7.22 5.90
CA GLU A 105 -11.14 -7.99 4.87
C GLU A 105 -11.88 -9.29 4.53
N ILE A 106 -12.41 -10.01 5.54
CA ILE A 106 -13.21 -11.21 5.31
C ILE A 106 -14.44 -10.86 4.48
N ILE A 107 -15.20 -9.84 4.87
CA ILE A 107 -16.40 -9.37 4.15
C ILE A 107 -16.05 -8.96 2.71
N LYS A 108 -14.95 -8.22 2.52
CA LYS A 108 -14.49 -7.84 1.17
C LYS A 108 -14.12 -9.06 0.32
N ASN A 109 -13.51 -10.08 0.93
CA ASN A 109 -13.17 -11.31 0.21
C ASN A 109 -14.40 -12.15 -0.14
N GLU A 110 -15.45 -12.10 0.68
CA GLU A 110 -16.75 -12.77 0.42
C GLU A 110 -17.60 -12.00 -0.61
N THR A 111 -17.34 -10.69 -0.81
CA THR A 111 -18.03 -9.91 -1.85
C THR A 111 -17.70 -10.49 -3.23
N PRO A 112 -18.69 -10.76 -4.09
CA PRO A 112 -18.44 -11.25 -5.44
C PRO A 112 -17.47 -10.31 -6.17
N PHE A 113 -16.42 -10.90 -6.72
CA PHE A 113 -15.43 -10.17 -7.52
C PHE A 113 -15.64 -10.53 -8.99
N PRO A 114 -15.58 -9.57 -9.92
CA PRO A 114 -15.82 -9.87 -11.31
C PRO A 114 -14.79 -10.87 -11.85
N VAL A 115 -15.24 -11.78 -12.69
CA VAL A 115 -14.34 -12.65 -13.46
C VAL A 115 -13.62 -11.77 -14.47
N LEU A 116 -12.31 -11.69 -14.34
CA LEU A 116 -11.48 -10.87 -15.20
C LEU A 116 -10.83 -11.73 -16.28
N GLU A 117 -10.62 -11.11 -17.44
CA GLU A 117 -9.91 -11.76 -18.56
C GLU A 117 -8.49 -12.15 -18.10
N PRO A 118 -8.10 -13.44 -18.22
CA PRO A 118 -6.76 -13.86 -17.87
C PRO A 118 -5.74 -13.43 -18.93
N VAL A 119 -4.46 -13.49 -18.60
CA VAL A 119 -3.39 -13.33 -19.58
C VAL A 119 -3.43 -14.47 -20.61
N SER A 120 -3.05 -14.17 -21.84
CA SER A 120 -2.85 -15.21 -22.86
C SER A 120 -1.70 -16.17 -22.46
N VAL A 121 -1.77 -17.40 -22.90
CA VAL A 121 -0.68 -18.36 -22.71
C VAL A 121 -0.24 -18.89 -24.08
N PRO A 122 1.00 -18.63 -24.49
CA PRO A 122 2.07 -17.87 -23.81
C PRO A 122 1.74 -16.38 -23.69
N PHE A 123 2.16 -15.76 -22.58
CA PHE A 123 1.97 -14.33 -22.36
C PHE A 123 3.01 -13.53 -23.16
N ASP A 124 2.53 -12.78 -24.16
CA ASP A 124 3.38 -11.91 -24.98
C ASP A 124 3.70 -10.61 -24.24
N LEU A 125 4.81 -10.66 -23.50
CA LEU A 125 5.29 -9.57 -22.68
C LEU A 125 5.62 -8.30 -23.50
N THR A 126 6.15 -8.49 -24.71
CA THR A 126 6.55 -7.39 -25.59
C THR A 126 5.33 -6.65 -26.11
N ASN A 127 4.33 -7.41 -26.53
CA ASN A 127 3.06 -6.81 -27.01
C ASN A 127 2.31 -6.12 -25.89
N ALA A 128 2.24 -6.72 -24.71
CA ALA A 128 1.63 -6.09 -23.54
C ALA A 128 2.32 -4.77 -23.16
N LEU A 129 3.66 -4.73 -23.16
CA LEU A 129 4.39 -3.48 -22.93
C LEU A 129 4.08 -2.44 -24.00
N ARG A 130 4.12 -2.81 -25.28
CA ARG A 130 3.82 -1.88 -26.38
C ARG A 130 2.41 -1.30 -26.26
N PHE A 131 1.44 -2.12 -25.88
CA PHE A 131 0.07 -1.69 -25.65
C PHE A 131 0.00 -0.62 -24.55
N VAL A 132 0.51 -0.94 -23.35
CA VAL A 132 0.48 -0.02 -22.20
C VAL A 132 1.31 1.25 -22.49
N HIS A 133 2.48 1.12 -23.09
CA HIS A 133 3.32 2.25 -23.45
C HIS A 133 2.62 3.17 -24.49
N GLY A 134 2.08 2.58 -25.56
CA GLY A 134 1.40 3.35 -26.61
C GLY A 134 0.17 4.09 -26.11
N ALA A 135 -0.58 3.49 -25.15
CA ALA A 135 -1.79 4.12 -24.61
C ALA A 135 -1.50 5.30 -23.66
N TRP A 136 -0.43 5.25 -22.86
CA TRP A 136 -0.23 6.25 -21.79
C TRP A 136 1.16 6.89 -21.76
N PHE A 137 2.18 6.30 -22.39
CA PHE A 137 3.57 6.75 -22.31
C PHE A 137 4.21 6.94 -23.69
N ALA A 138 3.43 7.09 -24.77
CA ALA A 138 3.92 7.22 -26.14
C ALA A 138 4.90 8.40 -26.36
N HIS A 139 4.89 9.39 -25.48
CA HIS A 139 5.81 10.53 -25.47
C HIS A 139 7.22 10.19 -24.96
N LEU A 140 7.42 8.99 -24.38
CA LEU A 140 8.71 8.51 -23.90
C LEU A 140 9.28 7.46 -24.86
N SER A 141 10.58 7.21 -24.76
CA SER A 141 11.20 6.07 -25.46
C SER A 141 10.69 4.76 -24.86
N LEU A 142 10.46 3.75 -25.70
CA LEU A 142 10.05 2.43 -25.25
C LEU A 142 11.24 1.73 -24.55
N PRO A 143 11.13 1.34 -23.26
CA PRO A 143 12.19 0.59 -22.59
C PRO A 143 12.27 -0.86 -23.10
N GLU A 144 13.42 -1.50 -22.96
CA GLU A 144 13.53 -2.94 -23.17
C GLU A 144 12.71 -3.70 -22.14
N ILE A 145 12.23 -4.91 -22.47
CA ILE A 145 11.53 -5.78 -21.53
C ILE A 145 11.99 -7.21 -21.66
N ARG A 146 12.07 -7.91 -20.52
CA ARG A 146 12.38 -9.34 -20.49
C ARG A 146 11.83 -10.01 -19.25
N TRP A 147 11.71 -11.32 -19.31
CA TRP A 147 11.46 -12.13 -18.12
C TRP A 147 12.67 -12.15 -17.20
N GLY A 148 12.40 -12.10 -15.91
CA GLY A 148 13.38 -12.38 -14.87
C GLY A 148 13.66 -13.86 -14.72
N ARG A 149 14.56 -14.20 -13.80
CA ARG A 149 14.79 -15.60 -13.44
C ARG A 149 13.63 -16.14 -12.62
N GLN A 150 13.16 -17.34 -12.94
CA GLN A 150 12.18 -18.02 -12.12
C GLN A 150 12.83 -18.44 -10.79
N SER A 151 12.23 -18.04 -9.67
CA SER A 151 12.67 -18.50 -8.36
C SER A 151 12.12 -19.89 -8.10
N PRO A 152 12.97 -20.88 -7.73
CA PRO A 152 12.50 -22.22 -7.36
C PRO A 152 11.79 -22.25 -5.99
N ARG A 153 11.86 -21.17 -5.22
CA ARG A 153 11.24 -21.10 -3.90
C ARG A 153 9.73 -21.07 -4.02
N ARG A 154 9.05 -22.00 -3.36
CA ARG A 154 7.57 -22.07 -3.32
C ARG A 154 6.97 -21.14 -2.26
N ASN A 155 7.62 -21.05 -1.10
CA ASN A 155 7.14 -20.20 0.00
C ASN A 155 7.97 -18.90 0.05
N LEU A 156 7.37 -17.82 -0.34
CA LEU A 156 7.95 -16.47 -0.31
C LEU A 156 7.30 -15.65 0.81
N SER A 157 8.10 -14.83 1.48
CA SER A 157 7.58 -13.83 2.44
C SER A 157 7.11 -12.55 1.75
N SER A 158 7.57 -12.32 0.50
CA SER A 158 7.18 -11.19 -0.34
C SER A 158 7.48 -11.50 -1.79
N ILE A 159 6.80 -10.82 -2.71
CA ILE A 159 7.04 -10.93 -4.14
C ILE A 159 7.22 -9.53 -4.75
N ARG A 160 8.13 -9.45 -5.73
CA ARG A 160 8.25 -8.30 -6.63
C ARG A 160 7.80 -8.77 -8.01
N PHE A 161 6.77 -8.14 -8.55
CA PHE A 161 6.18 -8.53 -9.84
C PHE A 161 7.00 -8.05 -11.03
N ALA A 162 7.64 -6.88 -10.93
CA ALA A 162 8.58 -6.38 -11.92
C ALA A 162 9.61 -5.44 -11.29
N CYS A 163 10.56 -4.97 -12.08
CA CYS A 163 11.56 -4.00 -11.67
C CYS A 163 12.06 -3.22 -12.88
N TYR A 164 11.87 -1.91 -12.86
CA TYR A 164 12.50 -0.98 -13.79
C TYR A 164 13.96 -0.69 -13.39
N ARG A 165 14.85 -0.61 -14.39
CA ARG A 165 16.25 -0.17 -14.26
C ARG A 165 16.55 0.85 -15.34
N SER A 166 17.07 2.00 -14.94
CA SER A 166 17.42 3.08 -15.89
C SER A 166 18.79 2.92 -16.54
N ARG A 167 19.70 2.14 -15.91
CA ARG A 167 21.10 1.99 -16.36
C ARG A 167 21.47 0.52 -16.50
N PRO A 168 22.38 0.17 -17.44
CA PRO A 168 23.00 1.00 -18.48
C PRO A 168 22.02 1.45 -19.56
N LYS A 169 20.94 0.69 -19.79
CA LYS A 169 19.80 1.01 -20.68
C LYS A 169 18.49 0.84 -19.93
N PRO A 170 17.46 1.64 -20.27
CA PRO A 170 16.13 1.46 -19.69
C PRO A 170 15.59 0.04 -19.97
N ILE A 171 15.31 -0.70 -18.92
CA ILE A 171 14.80 -2.08 -19.02
C ILE A 171 13.81 -2.39 -17.89
N ILE A 172 12.75 -3.10 -18.24
CA ILE A 172 11.80 -3.70 -17.29
C ILE A 172 12.07 -5.21 -17.22
N VAL A 173 12.30 -5.71 -16.02
CA VAL A 173 12.48 -7.13 -15.75
C VAL A 173 11.25 -7.65 -15.01
N VAL A 174 10.49 -8.54 -15.64
CA VAL A 174 9.19 -9.02 -15.16
C VAL A 174 9.31 -10.40 -14.54
N ASN A 175 8.64 -10.62 -13.41
CA ASN A 175 8.61 -11.90 -12.73
C ASN A 175 7.82 -12.93 -13.56
N PRO A 176 8.38 -14.11 -13.88
CA PRO A 176 7.68 -15.13 -14.66
C PRO A 176 6.36 -15.63 -14.05
N ARG A 177 6.14 -15.40 -12.76
CA ARG A 177 4.84 -15.73 -12.10
C ARG A 177 3.67 -14.94 -12.68
N LEU A 178 3.91 -13.81 -13.37
CA LEU A 178 2.85 -13.09 -14.08
C LEU A 178 2.35 -13.79 -15.35
N ALA A 179 3.08 -14.77 -15.89
CA ALA A 179 2.65 -15.55 -17.05
C ALA A 179 1.75 -16.75 -16.71
N GLN A 180 1.26 -16.84 -15.47
CA GLN A 180 0.37 -17.93 -15.09
C GLN A 180 -1.05 -17.72 -15.66
N PRO A 181 -1.73 -18.79 -16.12
CA PRO A 181 -3.02 -18.67 -16.81
C PRO A 181 -4.18 -18.15 -15.95
N TRP A 182 -3.97 -18.06 -14.65
CA TRP A 182 -4.97 -17.50 -13.72
C TRP A 182 -4.74 -16.00 -13.41
N VAL A 183 -3.64 -15.42 -13.91
CA VAL A 183 -3.34 -13.99 -13.68
C VAL A 183 -4.25 -13.15 -14.55
N ALA A 184 -4.90 -12.16 -13.94
CA ALA A 184 -5.74 -11.24 -14.69
C ALA A 184 -4.89 -10.32 -15.57
N LYS A 185 -5.31 -10.16 -16.83
CA LYS A 185 -4.65 -9.31 -17.82
C LYS A 185 -4.50 -7.85 -17.31
N ILE A 186 -5.56 -7.29 -16.74
CA ILE A 186 -5.52 -5.92 -16.20
C ILE A 186 -4.50 -5.75 -15.07
N PHE A 187 -4.25 -6.80 -14.27
CA PHE A 187 -3.22 -6.78 -13.25
C PHE A 187 -1.82 -6.82 -13.87
N ALA A 188 -1.59 -7.68 -14.84
CA ALA A 188 -0.31 -7.73 -15.55
C ALA A 188 -0.01 -6.40 -16.26
N GLU A 189 -1.01 -5.79 -16.90
CA GLU A 189 -0.90 -4.46 -17.50
C GLU A 189 -0.65 -3.36 -16.46
N HIS A 190 -1.32 -3.41 -15.28
CA HIS A 190 -1.08 -2.49 -14.18
C HIS A 190 0.37 -2.57 -13.66
N VAL A 191 0.94 -3.77 -13.55
CA VAL A 191 2.36 -3.95 -13.19
C VAL A 191 3.27 -3.27 -14.21
N LEU A 192 3.00 -3.42 -15.51
CA LEU A 192 3.76 -2.76 -16.57
C LEU A 192 3.59 -1.23 -16.52
N TYR A 193 2.38 -0.76 -16.25
CA TYR A 193 2.09 0.66 -16.06
C TYR A 193 2.88 1.25 -14.88
N HIS A 194 2.94 0.54 -13.75
CA HIS A 194 3.75 0.91 -12.58
C HIS A 194 5.23 1.08 -12.95
N GLU A 195 5.81 0.12 -13.68
CA GLU A 195 7.21 0.21 -14.11
C GLU A 195 7.45 1.34 -15.13
N LEU A 196 6.45 1.63 -15.96
CA LEU A 196 6.51 2.79 -16.88
C LEU A 196 6.40 4.11 -16.12
N CYS A 197 5.70 4.19 -14.98
CA CYS A 197 5.76 5.34 -14.08
C CYS A 197 7.18 5.55 -13.53
N HIS A 198 7.92 4.49 -13.20
CA HIS A 198 9.33 4.60 -12.83
C HIS A 198 10.19 5.07 -14.01
N HIS A 199 9.89 4.61 -15.23
CA HIS A 199 10.55 5.08 -16.45
C HIS A 199 10.29 6.57 -16.67
N ALA A 200 9.05 7.04 -16.53
CA ALA A 200 8.70 8.45 -16.62
C ALA A 200 9.40 9.28 -15.54
N GLN A 201 9.45 8.80 -14.30
CA GLN A 201 10.15 9.46 -13.19
C GLN A 201 11.65 9.60 -13.47
N ALA A 202 12.28 8.58 -14.06
CA ALA A 202 13.70 8.60 -14.43
C ALA A 202 14.00 9.57 -15.59
N ASN A 203 13.04 9.78 -16.49
CA ASN A 203 13.16 10.75 -17.60
C ASN A 203 12.86 12.20 -17.17
N THR A 204 12.19 12.40 -16.03
CA THR A 204 11.88 13.72 -15.46
C THR A 204 12.30 13.80 -14.00
N PRO A 205 13.62 13.66 -13.70
CA PRO A 205 14.08 13.53 -12.32
C PRO A 205 13.88 14.83 -11.53
N LEU A 206 13.41 14.71 -10.28
CA LEU A 206 13.39 15.82 -9.34
C LEU A 206 14.39 15.53 -8.21
N ARG A 207 15.12 16.58 -7.80
CA ARG A 207 16.12 16.45 -6.73
C ARG A 207 15.48 15.97 -5.43
N GLY A 208 16.00 14.88 -4.89
CA GLY A 208 15.53 14.31 -3.62
C GLY A 208 14.20 13.56 -3.69
N GLU A 209 13.66 13.33 -4.88
CA GLU A 209 12.42 12.58 -5.05
C GLU A 209 12.63 11.09 -4.76
N SER A 210 11.73 10.53 -3.94
CA SER A 210 11.69 9.08 -3.69
C SER A 210 11.04 8.31 -4.85
N PRO A 211 11.38 7.03 -5.06
CA PRO A 211 10.80 6.21 -6.14
C PRO A 211 9.26 6.17 -6.17
N HIS A 212 8.60 6.14 -5.00
CA HIS A 212 7.14 6.15 -4.89
C HIS A 212 6.68 7.46 -4.22
N SER A 213 7.09 8.59 -4.80
CA SER A 213 6.70 9.93 -4.37
C SER A 213 5.19 10.19 -4.54
N GLN A 214 4.70 11.31 -4.05
CA GLN A 214 3.32 11.73 -4.30
C GLN A 214 3.03 11.91 -5.80
N ARG A 215 4.02 12.43 -6.56
CA ARG A 215 3.94 12.55 -8.02
C ARG A 215 3.80 11.19 -8.69
N PHE A 216 4.61 10.21 -8.29
CA PHE A 216 4.53 8.84 -8.77
C PHE A 216 3.13 8.25 -8.53
N ARG A 217 2.62 8.33 -7.31
CA ARG A 217 1.30 7.79 -6.96
C ARG A 217 0.16 8.46 -7.74
N ARG A 218 0.30 9.76 -8.04
CA ARG A 218 -0.65 10.47 -8.90
C ARG A 218 -0.65 9.90 -10.31
N TRP A 219 0.51 9.60 -10.88
CA TRP A 219 0.59 8.95 -12.18
C TRP A 219 0.02 7.53 -12.14
N GLU A 220 0.42 6.73 -11.16
CA GLU A 220 -0.04 5.35 -11.00
C GLU A 220 -1.58 5.27 -10.88
N SER A 221 -2.20 6.20 -10.14
CA SER A 221 -3.66 6.26 -9.99
C SER A 221 -4.42 6.68 -11.26
N GLN A 222 -3.72 7.15 -12.31
CA GLN A 222 -4.34 7.45 -13.60
C GLN A 222 -4.59 6.21 -14.46
N TYR A 223 -4.04 5.05 -14.09
CA TYR A 223 -4.40 3.81 -14.76
C TYR A 223 -5.89 3.51 -14.56
N PRO A 224 -6.69 3.36 -15.65
CA PRO A 224 -8.16 3.28 -15.54
C PRO A 224 -8.66 2.16 -14.64
N HIS A 225 -7.91 1.06 -14.57
CA HIS A 225 -8.26 -0.12 -13.75
C HIS A 225 -7.42 -0.22 -12.47
N HIS A 226 -6.81 0.87 -12.01
CA HIS A 226 -5.90 0.87 -10.84
C HIS A 226 -6.55 0.24 -9.60
N ALA A 227 -7.76 0.68 -9.22
CA ALA A 227 -8.45 0.15 -8.05
C ALA A 227 -8.81 -1.34 -8.21
N LEU A 228 -9.25 -1.74 -9.41
CA LEU A 228 -9.62 -3.12 -9.69
C LEU A 228 -8.39 -4.05 -9.71
N ALA A 229 -7.28 -3.59 -10.28
CA ALA A 229 -6.01 -4.32 -10.30
C ALA A 229 -5.42 -4.48 -8.89
N ALA A 230 -5.47 -3.42 -8.08
CA ALA A 230 -5.00 -3.47 -6.69
C ALA A 230 -5.84 -4.42 -5.81
N GLU A 231 -7.17 -4.41 -5.99
CA GLU A 231 -8.05 -5.34 -5.29
C GLU A 231 -7.83 -6.79 -5.76
N TRP A 232 -7.59 -7.00 -7.07
CA TRP A 232 -7.26 -8.31 -7.60
C TRP A 232 -5.95 -8.83 -7.02
N GLU A 233 -4.89 -8.00 -6.95
CA GLU A 233 -3.61 -8.33 -6.32
C GLU A 233 -3.82 -8.76 -4.87
N ARG A 234 -4.54 -7.97 -4.09
CA ARG A 234 -4.81 -8.24 -2.69
C ARG A 234 -5.46 -9.62 -2.48
N ARG A 235 -6.42 -10.00 -3.32
CA ARG A 235 -7.12 -11.29 -3.25
C ARG A 235 -6.27 -12.48 -3.66
N HIS A 236 -5.29 -12.27 -4.54
CA HIS A 236 -4.49 -13.35 -5.13
C HIS A 236 -3.04 -13.38 -4.64
N LEU A 237 -2.62 -12.45 -3.77
CA LEU A 237 -1.25 -12.34 -3.29
C LEU A 237 -0.74 -13.66 -2.67
N GLU A 238 -1.55 -14.30 -1.83
CA GLU A 238 -1.22 -15.58 -1.20
C GLU A 238 -0.92 -16.67 -2.24
N ARG A 239 -1.65 -16.69 -3.34
CA ARG A 239 -1.41 -17.64 -4.44
C ARG A 239 -0.06 -17.39 -5.13
N PHE A 240 0.40 -16.15 -5.23
CA PHE A 240 1.73 -15.84 -5.73
C PHE A 240 2.83 -16.22 -4.74
N LEU A 241 2.58 -16.15 -3.45
CA LEU A 241 3.56 -16.44 -2.41
C LEU A 241 3.76 -17.94 -2.19
N HIS A 242 2.70 -18.73 -2.30
CA HIS A 242 2.67 -20.14 -1.89
C HIS A 242 2.34 -21.13 -3.02
N GLY A 243 1.95 -20.64 -4.23
CA GLY A 243 1.55 -21.46 -5.39
C GLY A 243 2.65 -21.97 -6.29
#